data_c3db7bbdecbafb82c0530e92477028fe
#
_entry.id   c3db7bbdecbafb82c0530e92477028fe
#
_cell.length_a   1.000
_cell.length_b   1.000
_cell.length_c   1.000
_cell.angle_alpha   90.00
_cell.angle_beta   90.00
_cell.angle_gamma   90.00
#
_symmetry.space_group_name_H-M   'P 1'
#
loop_
_entity.id
_entity.type
_entity.pdbx_description
1 polymer ?
#
loop_
_entity_poly.entity_id
_entity_poly.type
_entity_poly.pdbx_seq_one_letter_code
_entity_poly.pdbx_strand_id
1 'polypeptide(L)'
;METAADYGVVEFFGVPTFTSGIFRAWYAQGEYVTAIKLAAWLFVIAAMLIAFEQVARRGSSANPVSRDAPQYRSRLKGSSAVAAFLTCAIPVIFGFFIPISSLLFHALNEGDPMFGRAFSSYVENSVTVGLIACFVTTIAALLLSYSTRLNPNIFIRFSVRTAILGYALPGLVLAIGLMGPLMEVDKWISPILVRWFDIPPKLWITGTIASLIFVYAARFLTIAFNSCESGMAQIHPQLDNAARSLGASPLKVLRKVHVPLLLPAIFTASLRVFIDVIKELPATLVLRPFNFETLATREYRLASDERIGQASTAAVTIVLLGLIPALLVSYQTFRKKAPGQSLN
;
A
#
# COMPACT_ATOMS: atom_id res chain seq x y z
N MET A 1 -0.39 -7.71 -11.30
CA MET A 1 0.44 -6.52 -11.14
C MET A 1 1.43 -6.68 -10.00
N GLU A 2 1.01 -7.11 -8.83
CA GLU A 2 1.87 -7.30 -7.66
C GLU A 2 3.01 -8.30 -7.94
N THR A 3 2.72 -9.42 -8.59
CA THR A 3 3.74 -10.42 -9.01
C THR A 3 4.78 -9.86 -10.00
N ALA A 4 4.36 -8.97 -10.92
CA ALA A 4 5.28 -8.33 -11.87
C ALA A 4 6.15 -7.24 -11.20
N ALA A 5 5.74 -6.78 -10.03
CA ALA A 5 6.44 -5.79 -9.23
C ALA A 5 7.37 -6.42 -8.18
N ASP A 6 7.31 -7.73 -8.01
CA ASP A 6 8.12 -8.44 -7.03
C ASP A 6 9.60 -8.39 -7.43
N TYR A 7 10.42 -8.05 -6.45
CA TYR A 7 11.88 -8.01 -6.59
C TYR A 7 12.54 -9.03 -5.66
N GLY A 8 12.11 -9.09 -4.40
CA GLY A 8 12.78 -9.87 -3.37
C GLY A 8 12.84 -11.36 -3.68
N VAL A 9 11.71 -11.97 -4.05
CA VAL A 9 11.61 -13.38 -4.36
C VAL A 9 12.38 -13.74 -5.64
N VAL A 10 12.20 -12.93 -6.70
CA VAL A 10 12.85 -13.24 -8.00
C VAL A 10 14.36 -13.07 -7.94
N GLU A 11 14.87 -12.10 -7.17
CA GLU A 11 16.32 -11.92 -6.97
C GLU A 11 16.89 -13.05 -6.13
N PHE A 12 16.20 -13.47 -5.05
CA PHE A 12 16.63 -14.59 -4.21
C PHE A 12 16.76 -15.91 -4.99
N PHE A 13 15.81 -16.20 -5.88
CA PHE A 13 15.88 -17.39 -6.74
C PHE A 13 16.71 -17.19 -8.00
N GLY A 14 17.36 -16.05 -8.20
CA GLY A 14 18.19 -15.76 -9.37
C GLY A 14 17.43 -15.71 -10.70
N VAL A 15 16.11 -15.46 -10.67
CA VAL A 15 15.28 -15.41 -11.88
C VAL A 15 15.44 -14.03 -12.54
N PRO A 16 15.93 -13.96 -13.80
CA PRO A 16 16.09 -12.72 -14.50
C PRO A 16 14.72 -12.13 -14.89
N THR A 17 14.34 -11.04 -14.25
CA THR A 17 13.12 -10.28 -14.52
C THR A 17 13.45 -8.82 -14.82
N PHE A 18 12.47 -8.04 -15.29
CA PHE A 18 12.66 -6.60 -15.45
C PHE A 18 13.03 -5.92 -14.13
N THR A 19 12.41 -6.31 -13.02
CA THR A 19 12.68 -5.73 -11.70
C THR A 19 14.10 -6.02 -11.23
N SER A 20 14.58 -7.25 -11.36
CA SER A 20 15.98 -7.59 -11.04
C SER A 20 16.98 -6.90 -11.98
N GLY A 21 16.65 -6.79 -13.28
CA GLY A 21 17.46 -6.07 -14.26
C GLY A 21 17.56 -4.57 -13.97
N ILE A 22 16.46 -3.91 -13.60
CA ILE A 22 16.42 -2.50 -13.23
C ILE A 22 17.29 -2.25 -11.99
N PHE A 23 17.14 -3.08 -10.95
CA PHE A 23 17.91 -2.92 -9.72
C PHE A 23 19.40 -3.16 -9.95
N ARG A 24 19.76 -4.16 -10.74
CA ARG A 24 21.16 -4.47 -11.11
C ARG A 24 21.80 -3.32 -11.91
N ALA A 25 21.10 -2.77 -12.90
CA ALA A 25 21.56 -1.61 -13.66
C ALA A 25 21.75 -0.39 -12.75
N TRP A 26 20.79 -0.14 -11.85
CA TRP A 26 20.84 0.97 -10.92
C TRP A 26 21.94 0.82 -9.85
N TYR A 27 21.91 -0.30 -9.11
CA TYR A 27 22.72 -0.45 -7.89
C TYR A 27 24.11 -1.02 -8.16
N ALA A 28 24.22 -2.05 -9.02
CA ALA A 28 25.49 -2.73 -9.25
C ALA A 28 26.31 -2.07 -10.35
N GLN A 29 25.68 -1.55 -11.40
CA GLN A 29 26.38 -0.96 -12.56
C GLN A 29 26.44 0.57 -12.49
N GLY A 30 25.61 1.23 -11.67
CA GLY A 30 25.53 2.70 -11.61
C GLY A 30 24.96 3.34 -12.89
N GLU A 31 24.34 2.54 -13.77
CA GLU A 31 23.82 2.99 -15.06
C GLU A 31 22.35 3.46 -14.94
N TYR A 32 22.17 4.69 -14.49
CA TYR A 32 20.85 5.30 -14.31
C TYR A 32 20.01 5.30 -15.61
N VAL A 33 20.63 5.59 -16.75
CA VAL A 33 19.94 5.65 -18.05
C VAL A 33 19.41 4.27 -18.45
N THR A 34 20.18 3.22 -18.24
CA THR A 34 19.78 1.83 -18.52
C THR A 34 18.63 1.41 -17.59
N ALA A 35 18.73 1.75 -16.30
CA ALA A 35 17.67 1.50 -15.34
C ALA A 35 16.34 2.18 -15.73
N ILE A 36 16.38 3.46 -16.17
CA ILE A 36 15.19 4.17 -16.66
C ILE A 36 14.60 3.51 -17.90
N LYS A 37 15.42 3.10 -18.87
CA LYS A 37 14.94 2.42 -20.09
C LYS A 37 14.21 1.12 -19.74
N LEU A 38 14.76 0.29 -18.88
CA LEU A 38 14.13 -0.94 -18.42
C LEU A 38 12.84 -0.65 -17.63
N ALA A 39 12.85 0.37 -16.76
CA ALA A 39 11.67 0.82 -16.05
C ALA A 39 10.56 1.31 -16.99
N ALA A 40 10.91 2.04 -18.07
CA ALA A 40 9.97 2.48 -19.08
C ALA A 40 9.32 1.29 -19.83
N TRP A 41 10.08 0.26 -20.17
CA TRP A 41 9.53 -0.96 -20.77
C TRP A 41 8.57 -1.67 -19.82
N LEU A 42 8.93 -1.82 -18.55
CA LEU A 42 8.05 -2.43 -17.54
C LEU A 42 6.78 -1.59 -17.33
N PHE A 43 6.90 -0.26 -17.37
CA PHE A 43 5.74 0.65 -17.35
C PHE A 43 4.80 0.42 -18.53
N VAL A 44 5.33 0.30 -19.76
CA VAL A 44 4.53 0.04 -20.96
C VAL A 44 3.79 -1.29 -20.84
N ILE A 45 4.45 -2.35 -20.36
CA ILE A 45 3.83 -3.65 -20.15
C ILE A 45 2.70 -3.54 -19.11
N ALA A 46 2.96 -2.86 -17.99
CA ALA A 46 1.95 -2.64 -16.96
C ALA A 46 0.74 -1.85 -17.50
N ALA A 47 1.01 -0.78 -18.26
CA ALA A 47 -0.04 0.03 -18.88
C ALA A 47 -0.89 -0.76 -19.89
N MET A 48 -0.26 -1.61 -20.70
CA MET A 48 -0.98 -2.50 -21.61
C MET A 48 -1.87 -3.49 -20.87
N LEU A 49 -1.40 -4.09 -19.78
CA LEU A 49 -2.19 -5.00 -18.96
C LEU A 49 -3.41 -4.31 -18.33
N ILE A 50 -3.24 -3.07 -17.84
CA ILE A 50 -4.37 -2.26 -17.32
C ILE A 50 -5.36 -1.94 -18.42
N ALA A 51 -4.87 -1.52 -19.59
CA ALA A 51 -5.74 -1.21 -20.74
C ALA A 51 -6.54 -2.45 -21.17
N PHE A 52 -5.89 -3.61 -21.23
CA PHE A 52 -6.55 -4.87 -21.54
C PHE A 52 -7.63 -5.23 -20.51
N GLU A 53 -7.32 -5.11 -19.22
CA GLU A 53 -8.28 -5.33 -18.13
C GLU A 53 -9.50 -4.39 -18.27
N GLN A 54 -9.27 -3.10 -18.54
CA GLN A 54 -10.34 -2.13 -18.70
C GLN A 54 -11.24 -2.44 -19.90
N VAL A 55 -10.66 -2.89 -21.02
CA VAL A 55 -11.40 -3.32 -22.20
C VAL A 55 -12.24 -4.58 -21.90
N ALA A 56 -11.64 -5.56 -21.24
CA ALA A 56 -12.32 -6.80 -20.85
C ALA A 56 -13.50 -6.52 -19.89
N ARG A 57 -13.34 -5.59 -18.94
CA ARG A 57 -14.41 -5.20 -18.02
C ARG A 57 -15.55 -4.41 -18.67
N ARG A 58 -15.31 -3.70 -19.76
CA ARG A 58 -16.37 -2.95 -20.47
C ARG A 58 -17.46 -3.85 -21.08
N GLY A 59 -17.14 -5.10 -21.39
CA GLY A 59 -18.10 -6.09 -21.90
C GLY A 59 -18.95 -6.75 -20.81
N SER A 60 -18.57 -6.64 -19.54
CA SER A 60 -19.30 -7.19 -18.42
C SER A 60 -20.13 -6.09 -17.76
N SER A 61 -21.34 -5.87 -18.24
CA SER A 61 -22.35 -5.12 -17.48
C SER A 61 -22.75 -5.97 -16.28
N ALA A 62 -22.01 -5.84 -15.19
CA ALA A 62 -22.46 -6.36 -13.92
C ALA A 62 -23.74 -5.60 -13.57
N ASN A 63 -24.89 -6.22 -13.78
CA ASN A 63 -26.14 -5.75 -13.20
C ASN A 63 -25.86 -5.50 -11.71
N PRO A 64 -26.16 -4.30 -11.18
CA PRO A 64 -26.00 -4.08 -9.76
C PRO A 64 -26.88 -5.10 -9.06
N VAL A 65 -26.25 -6.12 -8.47
CA VAL A 65 -26.97 -7.08 -7.62
C VAL A 65 -27.67 -6.22 -6.58
N SER A 66 -28.98 -6.18 -6.61
CA SER A 66 -29.77 -5.39 -5.67
C SER A 66 -29.33 -5.81 -4.28
N ARG A 67 -28.97 -4.84 -3.43
CA ARG A 67 -28.55 -5.08 -2.04
C ARG A 67 -29.56 -5.87 -1.21
N ASP A 68 -30.79 -5.94 -1.72
CA ASP A 68 -31.93 -6.60 -1.09
C ASP A 68 -32.17 -8.04 -1.59
N ALA A 69 -31.32 -8.57 -2.47
CA ALA A 69 -31.41 -9.97 -2.84
C ALA A 69 -31.14 -10.86 -1.60
N PRO A 70 -32.09 -11.68 -1.17
CA PRO A 70 -31.90 -12.54 -0.01
C PRO A 70 -30.70 -13.45 -0.26
N GLN A 71 -29.66 -13.32 0.57
CA GLN A 71 -28.51 -14.22 0.52
C GLN A 71 -28.97 -15.59 1.05
N TYR A 72 -29.35 -16.50 0.15
CA TYR A 72 -29.64 -17.87 0.51
C TYR A 72 -28.35 -18.55 1.02
N ARG A 73 -28.25 -18.66 2.32
CA ARG A 73 -27.17 -19.45 2.94
C ARG A 73 -27.62 -20.92 2.95
N SER A 74 -27.11 -21.70 2.01
CA SER A 74 -27.28 -23.15 2.05
C SER A 74 -26.34 -23.74 3.10
N ARG A 75 -26.88 -24.56 4.02
CA ARG A 75 -26.07 -25.34 4.96
C ARG A 75 -25.58 -26.59 4.25
N LEU A 76 -24.31 -26.66 3.96
CA LEU A 76 -23.67 -27.86 3.45
C LEU A 76 -23.64 -28.92 4.55
N LYS A 77 -23.92 -30.19 4.20
CA LYS A 77 -23.93 -31.33 5.13
C LYS A 77 -23.09 -32.49 4.55
N GLY A 78 -22.55 -33.33 5.43
CA GLY A 78 -21.83 -34.53 5.03
C GLY A 78 -20.52 -34.24 4.27
N SER A 79 -20.23 -35.02 3.24
CA SER A 79 -18.99 -34.94 2.46
C SER A 79 -18.80 -33.60 1.76
N SER A 80 -19.87 -32.94 1.32
CA SER A 80 -19.80 -31.62 0.69
C SER A 80 -19.35 -30.51 1.66
N ALA A 81 -19.72 -30.62 2.93
CA ALA A 81 -19.25 -29.68 3.96
C ALA A 81 -17.74 -29.87 4.24
N VAL A 82 -17.29 -31.15 4.32
CA VAL A 82 -15.86 -31.46 4.49
C VAL A 82 -15.04 -31.01 3.28
N ALA A 83 -15.53 -31.28 2.07
CA ALA A 83 -14.84 -30.83 0.84
C ALA A 83 -14.71 -29.31 0.79
N ALA A 84 -15.79 -28.57 1.08
CA ALA A 84 -15.75 -27.10 1.12
C ALA A 84 -14.80 -26.57 2.21
N PHE A 85 -14.79 -27.20 3.40
CA PHE A 85 -13.84 -26.86 4.47
C PHE A 85 -12.38 -27.08 4.03
N LEU A 86 -12.07 -28.26 3.48
CA LEU A 86 -10.72 -28.57 3.00
C LEU A 86 -10.27 -27.64 1.88
N THR A 87 -11.15 -27.33 0.93
CA THR A 87 -10.84 -26.38 -0.15
C THR A 87 -10.46 -24.99 0.39
N CYS A 88 -11.07 -24.54 1.48
CA CYS A 88 -10.73 -23.29 2.14
C CYS A 88 -9.52 -23.43 3.08
N ALA A 89 -9.38 -24.56 3.77
CA ALA A 89 -8.33 -24.77 4.77
C ALA A 89 -6.95 -25.04 4.14
N ILE A 90 -6.88 -25.80 3.05
CA ILE A 90 -5.62 -26.15 2.38
C ILE A 90 -4.79 -24.91 1.99
N PRO A 91 -5.33 -23.91 1.28
CA PRO A 91 -4.56 -22.70 0.97
C PRO A 91 -4.06 -21.95 2.21
N VAL A 92 -4.85 -21.94 3.30
CA VAL A 92 -4.46 -21.28 4.54
C VAL A 92 -3.36 -22.06 5.27
N ILE A 93 -3.45 -23.38 5.31
CA ILE A 93 -2.43 -24.22 5.94
C ILE A 93 -1.10 -24.10 5.18
N PHE A 94 -1.12 -24.33 3.88
CA PHE A 94 0.10 -24.31 3.07
C PHE A 94 0.65 -22.90 2.81
N GLY A 95 -0.23 -21.88 2.67
CA GLY A 95 0.18 -20.51 2.36
C GLY A 95 0.47 -19.65 3.58
N PHE A 96 0.03 -20.04 4.77
CA PHE A 96 0.25 -19.25 5.99
C PHE A 96 0.85 -20.07 7.12
N PHE A 97 0.21 -21.15 7.57
CA PHE A 97 0.66 -21.87 8.77
C PHE A 97 2.01 -22.56 8.59
N ILE A 98 2.26 -23.21 7.45
CA ILE A 98 3.55 -23.86 7.20
C ILE A 98 4.68 -22.82 7.09
N PRO A 99 4.59 -21.77 6.25
CA PRO A 99 5.63 -20.74 6.18
C PRO A 99 5.88 -20.05 7.52
N ILE A 100 4.84 -19.63 8.25
CA ILE A 100 5.03 -18.93 9.52
C ILE A 100 5.64 -19.82 10.60
N SER A 101 5.28 -21.10 10.65
CA SER A 101 5.88 -22.05 11.59
C SER A 101 7.36 -22.30 11.29
N SER A 102 7.74 -22.39 10.01
CA SER A 102 9.14 -22.46 9.59
C SER A 102 9.92 -21.21 9.97
N LEU A 103 9.37 -20.01 9.69
CA LEU A 103 10.00 -18.75 10.06
C LEU A 103 10.18 -18.62 11.59
N LEU A 104 9.15 -19.00 12.36
CA LEU A 104 9.24 -19.00 13.82
C LEU A 104 10.31 -19.97 14.34
N PHE A 105 10.39 -21.17 13.78
CA PHE A 105 11.41 -22.15 14.14
C PHE A 105 12.82 -21.61 13.91
N HIS A 106 13.09 -21.01 12.76
CA HIS A 106 14.38 -20.40 12.45
C HIS A 106 14.67 -19.17 13.30
N ALA A 107 13.68 -18.29 13.52
CA ALA A 107 13.84 -17.10 14.36
C ALA A 107 14.18 -17.46 15.82
N LEU A 108 13.63 -18.55 16.34
CA LEU A 108 13.91 -19.00 17.72
C LEU A 108 15.26 -19.72 17.84
N ASN A 109 15.72 -20.45 16.82
CA ASN A 109 16.95 -21.20 16.87
C ASN A 109 18.19 -20.37 16.49
N GLU A 110 18.07 -19.53 15.46
CA GLU A 110 19.21 -18.78 14.94
C GLU A 110 19.14 -17.30 15.28
N GLY A 111 17.97 -16.67 15.16
CA GLY A 111 17.69 -15.29 15.51
C GLY A 111 18.57 -14.23 14.81
N ASP A 112 18.16 -12.98 14.79
CA ASP A 112 19.00 -11.87 14.32
C ASP A 112 20.08 -11.54 15.38
N PRO A 113 21.39 -11.57 15.05
CA PRO A 113 22.45 -11.23 15.99
C PRO A 113 22.39 -9.79 16.50
N MET A 114 21.66 -8.90 15.78
CA MET A 114 21.42 -7.52 16.22
C MET A 114 20.13 -7.37 17.05
N PHE A 115 19.52 -8.49 17.47
CA PHE A 115 18.34 -8.44 18.33
C PHE A 115 18.65 -7.65 19.62
N GLY A 116 17.86 -6.61 19.88
CA GLY A 116 18.09 -5.65 20.96
C GLY A 116 17.95 -4.21 20.46
N ARG A 117 18.84 -3.30 20.88
CA ARG A 117 18.75 -1.87 20.54
C ARG A 117 18.83 -1.58 19.03
N ALA A 118 19.67 -2.27 18.29
CA ALA A 118 19.80 -2.08 16.86
C ALA A 118 18.56 -2.59 16.12
N PHE A 119 17.99 -3.72 16.55
CA PHE A 119 16.77 -4.27 15.96
C PHE A 119 15.55 -3.38 16.26
N SER A 120 15.46 -2.81 17.48
CA SER A 120 14.36 -1.88 17.81
C SER A 120 14.33 -0.66 16.88
N SER A 121 15.50 -0.17 16.43
CA SER A 121 15.54 0.95 15.49
C SER A 121 14.94 0.58 14.11
N TYR A 122 15.10 -0.65 13.65
CA TYR A 122 14.46 -1.12 12.39
C TYR A 122 12.93 -1.17 12.53
N VAL A 123 12.44 -1.62 13.69
CA VAL A 123 11.01 -1.62 14.01
C VAL A 123 10.48 -0.18 14.06
N GLU A 124 11.14 0.71 14.79
CA GLU A 124 10.78 2.13 14.90
C GLU A 124 10.73 2.81 13.54
N ASN A 125 11.75 2.61 12.71
CA ASN A 125 11.81 3.16 11.36
C ASN A 125 10.65 2.68 10.50
N SER A 126 10.39 1.37 10.50
CA SER A 126 9.29 0.78 9.72
C SER A 126 7.93 1.29 10.18
N VAL A 127 7.69 1.33 11.48
CA VAL A 127 6.43 1.80 12.06
C VAL A 127 6.25 3.30 11.82
N THR A 128 7.29 4.11 12.01
CA THR A 128 7.24 5.56 11.81
C THR A 128 6.92 5.91 10.36
N VAL A 129 7.65 5.33 9.40
CA VAL A 129 7.39 5.56 7.97
C VAL A 129 6.01 5.04 7.60
N GLY A 130 5.62 3.85 8.09
CA GLY A 130 4.30 3.29 7.88
C GLY A 130 3.18 4.19 8.39
N LEU A 131 3.31 4.74 9.60
CA LEU A 131 2.31 5.64 10.18
C LEU A 131 2.23 6.98 9.43
N ILE A 132 3.36 7.58 9.09
CA ILE A 132 3.37 8.87 8.36
C ILE A 132 2.81 8.65 6.95
N ALA A 133 3.26 7.61 6.24
CA ALA A 133 2.79 7.32 4.89
C ALA A 133 1.28 7.02 4.87
N CYS A 134 0.77 6.20 5.79
CA CYS A 134 -0.66 5.91 5.85
C CYS A 134 -1.49 7.16 6.19
N PHE A 135 -1.01 8.03 7.07
CA PHE A 135 -1.68 9.28 7.42
C PHE A 135 -1.76 10.22 6.21
N VAL A 136 -0.62 10.50 5.56
CA VAL A 136 -0.55 11.37 4.37
C VAL A 136 -1.42 10.81 3.24
N THR A 137 -1.29 9.52 2.94
CA THR A 137 -2.03 8.87 1.86
C THR A 137 -3.53 8.87 2.12
N THR A 138 -3.95 8.60 3.35
CA THR A 138 -5.38 8.55 3.71
C THR A 138 -6.01 9.95 3.65
N ILE A 139 -5.30 10.99 4.09
CA ILE A 139 -5.78 12.38 3.94
C ILE A 139 -5.91 12.74 2.47
N ALA A 140 -4.90 12.44 1.65
CA ALA A 140 -4.96 12.70 0.22
C ALA A 140 -6.13 11.96 -0.44
N ALA A 141 -6.34 10.69 -0.12
CA ALA A 141 -7.44 9.87 -0.61
C ALA A 141 -8.81 10.43 -0.20
N LEU A 142 -8.96 10.86 1.05
CA LEU A 142 -10.19 11.47 1.56
C LEU A 142 -10.51 12.78 0.81
N LEU A 143 -9.51 13.63 0.62
CA LEU A 143 -9.69 14.90 -0.12
C LEU A 143 -10.03 14.66 -1.59
N LEU A 144 -9.38 13.70 -2.25
CA LEU A 144 -9.67 13.34 -3.63
C LEU A 144 -11.07 12.72 -3.76
N SER A 145 -11.45 11.81 -2.88
CA SER A 145 -12.78 11.20 -2.85
C SER A 145 -13.87 12.25 -2.60
N TYR A 146 -13.62 13.21 -1.72
CA TYR A 146 -14.55 14.31 -1.47
C TYR A 146 -14.64 15.29 -2.65
N SER A 147 -13.55 15.57 -3.35
CA SER A 147 -13.54 16.45 -4.51
C SER A 147 -14.39 15.89 -5.66
N THR A 148 -14.35 14.58 -5.90
CA THR A 148 -15.23 13.94 -6.91
C THR A 148 -16.71 14.02 -6.55
N ARG A 149 -17.03 14.02 -5.25
CA ARG A 149 -18.41 14.17 -4.76
C ARG A 149 -18.93 15.61 -4.87
N LEU A 150 -18.06 16.59 -4.58
CA LEU A 150 -18.44 18.02 -4.63
C LEU A 150 -18.71 18.51 -6.06
N ASN A 151 -17.84 18.15 -6.97
CA ASN A 151 -17.89 18.63 -8.34
C ASN A 151 -17.44 17.52 -9.32
N PRO A 152 -18.37 16.72 -9.86
CA PRO A 152 -18.06 15.60 -10.74
C PRO A 152 -17.68 16.04 -12.17
N ASN A 153 -16.83 17.10 -12.29
CA ASN A 153 -16.32 17.58 -13.57
C ASN A 153 -15.36 16.56 -14.20
N ILE A 154 -15.29 16.58 -15.55
CA ILE A 154 -14.42 15.70 -16.33
C ILE A 154 -12.94 15.85 -15.94
N PHE A 155 -12.48 17.09 -15.67
CA PHE A 155 -11.11 17.36 -15.26
C PHE A 155 -10.79 16.74 -13.90
N ILE A 156 -11.68 16.84 -12.91
CA ILE A 156 -11.48 16.26 -11.57
C ILE A 156 -11.46 14.73 -11.70
N ARG A 157 -12.39 14.15 -12.45
CA ARG A 157 -12.41 12.70 -12.69
C ARG A 157 -11.14 12.22 -13.38
N PHE A 158 -10.65 12.95 -14.37
CA PHE A 158 -9.41 12.61 -15.07
C PHE A 158 -8.22 12.69 -14.13
N SER A 159 -8.07 13.80 -13.39
CA SER A 159 -6.97 13.99 -12.42
C SER A 159 -6.96 12.90 -11.35
N VAL A 160 -8.12 12.56 -10.80
CA VAL A 160 -8.23 11.50 -9.79
C VAL A 160 -7.88 10.14 -10.41
N ARG A 161 -8.40 9.82 -11.60
CA ARG A 161 -8.06 8.58 -12.29
C ARG A 161 -6.57 8.46 -12.56
N THR A 162 -5.92 9.56 -12.95
CA THR A 162 -4.46 9.58 -13.15
C THR A 162 -3.72 9.40 -11.84
N ALA A 163 -4.13 10.07 -10.77
CA ALA A 163 -3.51 9.97 -9.46
C ALA A 163 -3.58 8.55 -8.86
N ILE A 164 -4.66 7.84 -9.11
CA ILE A 164 -4.83 6.45 -8.61
C ILE A 164 -4.13 5.39 -9.48
N LEU A 165 -3.46 5.73 -10.57
CA LEU A 165 -2.71 4.75 -11.37
C LEU A 165 -1.42 4.29 -10.68
N GLY A 166 -0.97 4.99 -9.65
CA GLY A 166 0.30 4.71 -8.98
C GLY A 166 0.45 3.28 -8.45
N TYR A 167 -0.64 2.66 -7.98
CA TYR A 167 -0.61 1.27 -7.50
C TYR A 167 -0.33 0.23 -8.60
N ALA A 168 -0.71 0.55 -9.81
CA ALA A 168 -0.48 -0.34 -10.95
C ALA A 168 1.00 -0.37 -11.37
N LEU A 169 1.78 0.60 -10.92
CA LEU A 169 3.20 0.68 -11.23
C LEU A 169 4.03 -0.06 -10.18
N PRO A 170 5.03 -0.86 -10.61
CA PRO A 170 6.00 -1.43 -9.69
C PRO A 170 6.70 -0.34 -8.86
N GLY A 171 6.88 -0.59 -7.55
CA GLY A 171 7.50 0.38 -6.65
C GLY A 171 8.88 0.83 -7.09
N LEU A 172 9.66 -0.07 -7.67
CA LEU A 172 10.97 0.22 -8.22
C LEU A 172 10.90 1.22 -9.40
N VAL A 173 9.92 1.05 -10.31
CA VAL A 173 9.70 1.94 -11.45
C VAL A 173 9.33 3.34 -10.97
N LEU A 174 8.42 3.43 -9.98
CA LEU A 174 8.05 4.71 -9.38
C LEU A 174 9.24 5.39 -8.69
N ALA A 175 10.03 4.64 -7.93
CA ALA A 175 11.16 5.18 -7.20
C ALA A 175 12.21 5.78 -8.15
N ILE A 176 12.61 5.03 -9.18
CA ILE A 176 13.60 5.48 -10.17
C ILE A 176 13.04 6.61 -11.05
N GLY A 177 11.78 6.48 -11.49
CA GLY A 177 11.13 7.48 -12.33
C GLY A 177 10.91 8.83 -11.62
N LEU A 178 10.67 8.82 -10.31
CA LEU A 178 10.48 10.03 -9.51
C LEU A 178 11.79 10.64 -9.00
N MET A 179 12.89 9.90 -9.00
CA MET A 179 14.18 10.41 -8.51
C MET A 179 14.64 11.64 -9.26
N GLY A 180 14.59 11.64 -10.59
CA GLY A 180 14.95 12.81 -11.43
C GLY A 180 14.12 14.05 -11.11
N PRO A 181 12.78 13.99 -11.20
CA PRO A 181 11.91 15.10 -10.81
C PRO A 181 12.13 15.62 -9.39
N LEU A 182 12.33 14.72 -8.41
CA LEU A 182 12.60 15.13 -7.02
C LEU A 182 13.93 15.86 -6.88
N MET A 183 14.98 15.41 -7.61
CA MET A 183 16.27 16.12 -7.65
C MET A 183 16.12 17.53 -8.26
N GLU A 184 15.30 17.70 -9.31
CA GLU A 184 15.06 19.04 -9.87
C GLU A 184 14.33 19.93 -8.88
N VAL A 185 13.34 19.41 -8.13
CA VAL A 185 12.67 20.16 -7.05
C VAL A 185 13.68 20.58 -5.98
N ASP A 186 14.60 19.70 -5.58
CA ASP A 186 15.67 20.05 -4.64
C ASP A 186 16.58 21.17 -5.15
N LYS A 187 16.95 21.16 -6.44
CA LYS A 187 17.71 22.24 -7.06
C LYS A 187 17.00 23.60 -7.02
N TRP A 188 15.67 23.59 -7.08
CA TRP A 188 14.86 24.79 -7.00
C TRP A 188 14.68 25.30 -5.56
N ILE A 189 14.49 24.39 -4.62
CA ILE A 189 14.24 24.73 -3.21
C ILE A 189 15.55 25.13 -2.50
N SER A 190 16.66 24.45 -2.76
CA SER A 190 17.92 24.67 -2.06
C SER A 190 18.41 26.13 -2.11
N PRO A 191 18.47 26.82 -3.26
CA PRO A 191 18.87 28.23 -3.31
C PRO A 191 17.95 29.18 -2.53
N ILE A 192 16.65 28.87 -2.50
CA ILE A 192 15.67 29.65 -1.76
C ILE A 192 15.92 29.56 -0.26
N LEU A 193 16.15 28.33 0.23
CA LEU A 193 16.41 28.10 1.66
C LEU A 193 17.75 28.67 2.11
N VAL A 194 18.79 28.58 1.27
CA VAL A 194 20.08 29.23 1.54
C VAL A 194 19.91 30.74 1.64
N ARG A 195 19.20 31.33 0.68
CA ARG A 195 19.06 32.81 0.60
C ARG A 195 18.21 33.42 1.72
N TRP A 196 17.12 32.73 2.12
CA TRP A 196 16.13 33.27 3.07
C TRP A 196 16.35 32.82 4.51
N PHE A 197 16.98 31.67 4.72
CA PHE A 197 17.10 31.06 6.04
C PHE A 197 18.55 30.76 6.44
N ASP A 198 19.53 31.11 5.60
CA ASP A 198 20.98 30.86 5.79
C ASP A 198 21.29 29.38 6.14
N ILE A 199 20.53 28.45 5.51
CA ILE A 199 20.67 27.02 5.75
C ILE A 199 21.64 26.47 4.70
N PRO A 200 22.64 25.63 5.09
CA PRO A 200 23.62 25.12 4.14
C PRO A 200 22.97 24.32 3.00
N PRO A 201 23.50 24.39 1.78
CA PRO A 201 22.93 23.70 0.64
C PRO A 201 22.97 22.18 0.87
N LYS A 202 21.81 21.54 0.81
CA LYS A 202 21.66 20.07 0.88
C LYS A 202 20.45 19.63 0.08
N LEU A 203 20.36 18.33 -0.13
CA LEU A 203 19.15 17.71 -0.68
C LEU A 203 18.10 17.65 0.46
N TRP A 204 16.95 18.28 0.24
CA TRP A 204 15.87 18.39 1.24
C TRP A 204 14.82 17.32 1.09
N ILE A 205 14.62 16.83 -0.13
CA ILE A 205 13.63 15.82 -0.47
C ILE A 205 14.34 14.52 -0.83
N THR A 206 15.22 14.56 -1.84
CA THR A 206 15.92 13.38 -2.33
C THR A 206 16.86 12.80 -1.26
N GLY A 207 16.79 11.49 -1.04
CA GLY A 207 17.60 10.83 -0.01
C GLY A 207 17.16 11.12 1.42
N THR A 208 15.91 11.60 1.62
CA THR A 208 15.28 11.79 2.91
C THR A 208 14.02 10.94 3.06
N ILE A 209 13.48 10.85 4.26
CA ILE A 209 12.19 10.18 4.51
C ILE A 209 11.06 10.81 3.69
N ALA A 210 11.17 12.11 3.35
CA ALA A 210 10.14 12.80 2.56
C ALA A 210 9.95 12.21 1.16
N SER A 211 11.05 11.89 0.44
CA SER A 211 10.98 11.23 -0.87
C SER A 211 10.34 9.86 -0.77
N LEU A 212 10.67 9.10 0.27
CA LEU A 212 10.11 7.78 0.51
C LEU A 212 8.60 7.85 0.80
N ILE A 213 8.17 8.77 1.67
CA ILE A 213 6.75 8.99 1.97
C ILE A 213 5.98 9.44 0.73
N PHE A 214 6.56 10.31 -0.10
CA PHE A 214 5.94 10.77 -1.34
C PHE A 214 5.68 9.62 -2.31
N VAL A 215 6.68 8.75 -2.52
CA VAL A 215 6.54 7.58 -3.39
C VAL A 215 5.53 6.58 -2.83
N TYR A 216 5.54 6.34 -1.53
CA TYR A 216 4.54 5.49 -0.89
C TYR A 216 3.12 6.07 -1.02
N ALA A 217 2.97 7.38 -0.80
CA ALA A 217 1.69 8.04 -0.98
C ALA A 217 1.20 7.91 -2.44
N ALA A 218 2.07 8.16 -3.42
CA ALA A 218 1.73 8.01 -4.83
C ALA A 218 1.33 6.56 -5.19
N ARG A 219 2.05 5.57 -4.65
CA ARG A 219 1.79 4.16 -4.93
C ARG A 219 0.52 3.65 -4.27
N PHE A 220 0.35 3.90 -2.97
CA PHE A 220 -0.73 3.33 -2.18
C PHE A 220 -2.01 4.18 -2.14
N LEU A 221 -2.02 5.32 -2.86
CA LEU A 221 -3.18 6.20 -2.95
C LEU A 221 -4.45 5.47 -3.42
N THR A 222 -4.31 4.55 -4.36
CA THR A 222 -5.43 3.77 -4.90
C THR A 222 -6.14 2.96 -3.83
N ILE A 223 -5.39 2.32 -2.94
CA ILE A 223 -5.94 1.48 -1.86
C ILE A 223 -6.77 2.33 -0.89
N ALA A 224 -6.19 3.46 -0.50
CA ALA A 224 -6.87 4.40 0.38
C ALA A 224 -8.08 5.04 -0.30
N PHE A 225 -7.94 5.45 -1.56
CA PHE A 225 -9.00 6.07 -2.35
C PHE A 225 -10.21 5.14 -2.50
N ASN A 226 -10.00 3.89 -2.93
CA ASN A 226 -11.08 2.91 -3.11
C ASN A 226 -11.84 2.66 -1.80
N SER A 227 -11.15 2.65 -0.67
CA SER A 227 -11.77 2.50 0.66
C SER A 227 -12.59 3.74 1.03
N CYS A 228 -12.07 4.94 0.82
CA CYS A 228 -12.77 6.19 1.08
C CYS A 228 -13.96 6.39 0.12
N GLU A 229 -13.79 6.11 -1.17
CA GLU A 229 -14.84 6.23 -2.19
C GLU A 229 -15.99 5.28 -1.90
N SER A 230 -15.69 4.02 -1.55
CA SER A 230 -16.71 3.03 -1.17
C SER A 230 -17.47 3.45 0.08
N GLY A 231 -16.80 4.06 1.06
CA GLY A 231 -17.45 4.64 2.23
C GLY A 231 -18.32 5.85 1.86
N MET A 232 -17.79 6.74 1.02
CA MET A 232 -18.49 7.95 0.56
C MET A 232 -19.76 7.61 -0.23
N ALA A 233 -19.75 6.54 -1.03
CA ALA A 233 -20.89 6.06 -1.80
C ALA A 233 -22.04 5.55 -0.91
N GLN A 234 -21.77 5.23 0.36
CA GLN A 234 -22.80 4.80 1.32
C GLN A 234 -23.53 5.99 1.98
N ILE A 235 -23.00 7.19 1.87
CA ILE A 235 -23.58 8.40 2.47
C ILE A 235 -24.58 9.00 1.49
N HIS A 236 -25.85 9.07 1.91
CA HIS A 236 -26.92 9.58 1.07
C HIS A 236 -26.72 11.06 0.71
N PRO A 237 -26.92 11.48 -0.58
CA PRO A 237 -26.71 12.87 -1.02
C PRO A 237 -27.58 13.91 -0.29
N GLN A 238 -28.73 13.50 0.24
CA GLN A 238 -29.61 14.39 1.00
C GLN A 238 -28.94 14.98 2.25
N LEU A 239 -27.98 14.30 2.86
CA LEU A 239 -27.22 14.82 4.00
C LEU A 239 -26.38 16.05 3.61
N ASP A 240 -25.81 16.05 2.40
CA ASP A 240 -25.08 17.19 1.87
C ASP A 240 -26.00 18.38 1.62
N ASN A 241 -27.18 18.11 1.04
CA ASN A 241 -28.18 19.13 0.73
C ASN A 241 -28.71 19.77 2.03
N ALA A 242 -29.06 18.96 3.04
CA ALA A 242 -29.50 19.43 4.33
C ALA A 242 -28.45 20.29 5.04
N ALA A 243 -27.19 19.85 5.05
CA ALA A 243 -26.10 20.62 5.66
C ALA A 243 -25.88 21.97 4.93
N ARG A 244 -25.97 21.98 3.61
CA ARG A 244 -25.84 23.21 2.80
C ARG A 244 -27.02 24.19 3.01
N SER A 245 -28.24 23.67 3.11
CA SER A 245 -29.43 24.48 3.43
C SER A 245 -29.32 25.16 4.79
N LEU A 246 -28.57 24.56 5.73
CA LEU A 246 -28.22 25.16 7.02
C LEU A 246 -26.99 26.07 6.98
N GLY A 247 -26.52 26.46 5.78
CA GLY A 247 -25.39 27.38 5.58
C GLY A 247 -24.00 26.78 5.84
N ALA A 248 -23.86 25.45 5.85
CA ALA A 248 -22.55 24.84 6.05
C ALA A 248 -21.68 24.97 4.78
N SER A 249 -20.44 25.47 4.95
CA SER A 249 -19.43 25.46 3.88
C SER A 249 -18.99 24.03 3.55
N PRO A 250 -18.46 23.76 2.33
CA PRO A 250 -18.00 22.43 1.94
C PRO A 250 -17.04 21.78 2.94
N LEU A 251 -16.07 22.55 3.46
CA LEU A 251 -15.12 22.04 4.46
C LEU A 251 -15.81 21.70 5.78
N LYS A 252 -16.83 22.46 6.18
CA LYS A 252 -17.62 22.18 7.38
C LYS A 252 -18.45 20.91 7.22
N VAL A 253 -19.01 20.67 6.02
CA VAL A 253 -19.72 19.44 5.67
C VAL A 253 -18.76 18.24 5.72
N LEU A 254 -17.59 18.37 5.10
CA LEU A 254 -16.56 17.31 5.17
C LEU A 254 -16.23 16.97 6.62
N ARG A 255 -15.87 17.97 7.43
CA ARG A 255 -15.37 17.74 8.80
C ARG A 255 -16.45 17.28 9.77
N LYS A 256 -17.68 17.84 9.70
CA LYS A 256 -18.75 17.57 10.67
C LYS A 256 -19.71 16.47 10.26
N VAL A 257 -19.82 16.17 8.96
CA VAL A 257 -20.76 15.15 8.46
C VAL A 257 -20.00 13.96 7.91
N HIS A 258 -19.13 14.17 6.90
CA HIS A 258 -18.49 13.07 6.21
C HIS A 258 -17.44 12.35 7.05
N VAL A 259 -16.48 13.08 7.66
CA VAL A 259 -15.40 12.45 8.44
C VAL A 259 -15.92 11.54 9.54
N PRO A 260 -16.89 11.95 10.38
CA PRO A 260 -17.44 11.06 11.41
C PRO A 260 -18.11 9.80 10.84
N LEU A 261 -18.85 9.93 9.74
CA LEU A 261 -19.52 8.81 9.09
C LEU A 261 -18.54 7.88 8.37
N LEU A 262 -17.43 8.43 7.88
CA LEU A 262 -16.38 7.71 7.16
C LEU A 262 -15.31 7.12 8.09
N LEU A 263 -15.32 7.37 9.38
CA LEU A 263 -14.28 6.86 10.30
C LEU A 263 -13.95 5.38 10.09
N PRO A 264 -14.91 4.47 9.89
CA PRO A 264 -14.59 3.06 9.65
C PRO A 264 -13.88 2.82 8.30
N ALA A 265 -14.25 3.59 7.27
CA ALA A 265 -13.60 3.49 5.94
C ALA A 265 -12.20 4.10 5.99
N ILE A 266 -12.04 5.25 6.66
CA ILE A 266 -10.75 5.91 6.89
C ILE A 266 -9.81 4.98 7.65
N PHE A 267 -10.28 4.37 8.73
CA PHE A 267 -9.49 3.42 9.52
C PHE A 267 -9.07 2.21 8.68
N THR A 268 -9.99 1.63 7.91
CA THR A 268 -9.67 0.51 7.00
C THR A 268 -8.66 0.92 5.93
N ALA A 269 -8.80 2.13 5.35
CA ALA A 269 -7.85 2.68 4.39
C ALA A 269 -6.45 2.80 5.01
N SER A 270 -6.36 3.44 6.18
CA SER A 270 -5.09 3.63 6.89
C SER A 270 -4.40 2.32 7.22
N LEU A 271 -5.13 1.34 7.74
CA LEU A 271 -4.56 0.04 8.10
C LEU A 271 -4.05 -0.74 6.87
N ARG A 272 -4.78 -0.70 5.76
CA ARG A 272 -4.32 -1.34 4.51
C ARG A 272 -3.04 -0.71 4.00
N VAL A 273 -2.98 0.62 3.93
CA VAL A 273 -1.77 1.33 3.52
C VAL A 273 -0.61 1.04 4.45
N PHE A 274 -0.84 1.02 5.76
CA PHE A 274 0.19 0.70 6.75
C PHE A 274 0.79 -0.70 6.53
N ILE A 275 -0.05 -1.72 6.31
CA ILE A 275 0.40 -3.09 6.05
C ILE A 275 1.25 -3.15 4.78
N ASP A 276 0.82 -2.46 3.71
CA ASP A 276 1.52 -2.48 2.43
C ASP A 276 2.85 -1.70 2.49
N VAL A 277 2.93 -0.63 3.27
CA VAL A 277 4.17 0.14 3.48
C VAL A 277 5.21 -0.65 4.28
N ILE A 278 4.80 -1.36 5.35
CA ILE A 278 5.76 -2.11 6.17
C ILE A 278 6.48 -3.19 5.38
N LYS A 279 5.82 -3.84 4.44
CA LYS A 279 6.41 -4.87 3.59
C LYS A 279 7.08 -4.34 2.32
N GLU A 280 7.04 -3.01 2.10
CA GLU A 280 7.56 -2.43 0.86
C GLU A 280 9.08 -2.42 0.84
N LEU A 281 9.64 -3.20 -0.08
CA LEU A 281 11.09 -3.35 -0.25
C LEU A 281 11.65 -2.56 -1.44
N PRO A 282 11.18 -2.73 -2.70
CA PRO A 282 11.82 -2.19 -3.90
C PRO A 282 12.01 -0.66 -3.88
N ALA A 283 10.97 0.08 -3.54
CA ALA A 283 11.06 1.54 -3.47
C ALA A 283 11.92 2.00 -2.28
N THR A 284 11.87 1.26 -1.16
CA THR A 284 12.68 1.55 0.03
C THR A 284 14.16 1.43 -0.26
N LEU A 285 14.60 0.38 -0.95
CA LEU A 285 16.00 0.15 -1.30
C LEU A 285 16.60 1.30 -2.11
N VAL A 286 15.81 1.91 -2.99
CA VAL A 286 16.24 3.01 -3.87
C VAL A 286 16.26 4.36 -3.17
N LEU A 287 15.24 4.66 -2.35
CA LEU A 287 14.98 6.01 -1.85
C LEU A 287 15.30 6.20 -0.37
N ARG A 288 15.62 5.15 0.36
CA ARG A 288 15.91 5.26 1.80
C ARG A 288 17.09 6.19 2.07
N PRO A 289 17.04 7.00 3.13
CA PRO A 289 18.19 7.77 3.58
C PRO A 289 19.38 6.89 3.97
N PHE A 290 20.58 7.47 3.99
CA PHE A 290 21.74 6.81 4.55
C PHE A 290 21.50 6.43 6.02
N ASN A 291 21.96 5.25 6.41
CA ASN A 291 21.79 4.69 7.76
C ASN A 291 20.33 4.51 8.22
N PHE A 292 19.39 4.56 7.28
CA PHE A 292 18.00 4.31 7.55
C PHE A 292 17.61 2.92 7.03
N GLU A 293 17.43 1.99 7.93
CA GLU A 293 16.98 0.64 7.59
C GLU A 293 15.60 0.36 8.17
N THR A 294 14.78 -0.32 7.38
CA THR A 294 13.48 -0.85 7.76
C THR A 294 13.57 -2.36 7.97
N LEU A 295 12.54 -2.96 8.55
CA LEU A 295 12.46 -4.41 8.68
C LEU A 295 12.57 -5.13 7.33
N ALA A 296 11.90 -4.61 6.28
CA ALA A 296 11.96 -5.20 4.93
C ALA A 296 13.37 -5.14 4.33
N THR A 297 14.09 -4.02 4.51
CA THR A 297 15.48 -3.91 4.01
C THR A 297 16.45 -4.75 4.83
N ARG A 298 16.20 -4.93 6.13
CA ARG A 298 16.98 -5.83 7.00
C ARG A 298 16.80 -7.28 6.62
N GLU A 299 15.54 -7.71 6.44
CA GLU A 299 15.18 -9.04 5.98
C GLU A 299 15.88 -9.37 4.65
N TYR A 300 15.71 -8.49 3.66
CA TYR A 300 16.32 -8.65 2.34
C TYR A 300 17.85 -8.78 2.41
N ARG A 301 18.52 -7.93 3.18
CA ARG A 301 19.98 -7.97 3.30
C ARG A 301 20.45 -9.30 3.87
N LEU A 302 19.83 -9.78 4.95
CA LEU A 302 20.17 -11.07 5.55
C LEU A 302 19.86 -12.24 4.62
N ALA A 303 18.74 -12.20 3.91
CA ALA A 303 18.38 -13.22 2.93
C ALA A 303 19.35 -13.24 1.75
N SER A 304 19.78 -12.08 1.25
CA SER A 304 20.76 -11.98 0.17
C SER A 304 22.16 -12.47 0.56
N ASP A 305 22.50 -12.39 1.85
CA ASP A 305 23.74 -12.95 2.42
C ASP A 305 23.60 -14.46 2.77
N GLU A 306 22.54 -15.14 2.28
CA GLU A 306 22.22 -16.55 2.54
C GLU A 306 21.97 -16.86 4.05
N ARG A 307 21.73 -15.83 4.86
CA ARG A 307 21.48 -15.94 6.31
C ARG A 307 19.99 -15.99 6.62
N ILE A 308 19.29 -16.98 6.02
CA ILE A 308 17.82 -17.09 6.04
C ILE A 308 17.28 -17.23 7.47
N GLY A 309 17.96 -18.01 8.31
CA GLY A 309 17.55 -18.19 9.71
C GLY A 309 17.53 -16.85 10.48
N GLN A 310 18.50 -16.00 10.25
CA GLN A 310 18.57 -14.69 10.89
C GLN A 310 17.56 -13.69 10.27
N ALA A 311 17.32 -13.75 8.96
CA ALA A 311 16.29 -12.97 8.27
C ALA A 311 14.88 -13.25 8.81
N SER A 312 14.65 -14.48 9.30
CA SER A 312 13.35 -14.93 9.81
C SER A 312 12.85 -14.08 10.98
N THR A 313 13.73 -13.49 11.79
CA THR A 313 13.33 -12.58 12.89
C THR A 313 12.64 -11.32 12.36
N ALA A 314 13.20 -10.70 11.34
CA ALA A 314 12.59 -9.52 10.71
C ALA A 314 11.29 -9.89 9.98
N ALA A 315 11.27 -11.02 9.26
CA ALA A 315 10.09 -11.53 8.57
C ALA A 315 8.91 -11.80 9.53
N VAL A 316 9.16 -12.50 10.65
CA VAL A 316 8.14 -12.75 11.70
C VAL A 316 7.64 -11.43 12.27
N THR A 317 8.52 -10.47 12.51
CA THR A 317 8.13 -9.15 13.04
C THR A 317 7.23 -8.39 12.04
N ILE A 318 7.54 -8.42 10.74
CA ILE A 318 6.68 -7.84 9.68
C ILE A 318 5.30 -8.50 9.69
N VAL A 319 5.26 -9.84 9.75
CA VAL A 319 3.98 -10.58 9.81
C VAL A 319 3.17 -10.19 11.04
N LEU A 320 3.78 -10.08 12.21
CA LEU A 320 3.08 -9.67 13.44
C LEU A 320 2.54 -8.24 13.34
N LEU A 321 3.35 -7.31 12.85
CA LEU A 321 2.92 -5.91 12.66
C LEU A 321 1.81 -5.78 11.62
N GLY A 322 1.77 -6.64 10.61
CA GLY A 322 0.69 -6.69 9.61
C GLY A 322 -0.56 -7.43 10.10
N LEU A 323 -0.40 -8.49 10.89
CA LEU A 323 -1.50 -9.33 11.37
C LEU A 323 -2.41 -8.59 12.36
N ILE A 324 -1.83 -7.80 13.27
CA ILE A 324 -2.60 -7.03 14.26
C ILE A 324 -3.62 -6.10 13.58
N PRO A 325 -3.23 -5.21 12.65
CA PRO A 325 -4.18 -4.40 11.90
C PRO A 325 -5.20 -5.22 11.09
N ALA A 326 -4.75 -6.30 10.45
CA ALA A 326 -5.63 -7.16 9.65
C ALA A 326 -6.75 -7.80 10.49
N LEU A 327 -6.41 -8.28 11.69
CA LEU A 327 -7.37 -8.83 12.63
C LEU A 327 -8.35 -7.76 13.13
N LEU A 328 -7.87 -6.54 13.40
CA LEU A 328 -8.72 -5.43 13.81
C LEU A 328 -9.76 -5.05 12.74
N VAL A 329 -9.33 -4.97 11.46
CA VAL A 329 -10.25 -4.72 10.33
C VAL A 329 -11.28 -5.85 10.21
N SER A 330 -10.82 -7.08 10.27
CA SER A 330 -11.69 -8.26 10.20
C SER A 330 -12.73 -8.25 11.30
N TYR A 331 -12.32 -8.04 12.55
CA TYR A 331 -13.22 -7.97 13.71
C TYR A 331 -14.28 -6.87 13.55
N GLN A 332 -13.91 -5.67 13.12
CA GLN A 332 -14.86 -4.57 12.90
C GLN A 332 -15.86 -4.90 11.78
N THR A 333 -15.43 -5.58 10.73
CA THR A 333 -16.30 -6.00 9.63
C THR A 333 -17.32 -7.04 10.07
N PHE A 334 -16.91 -8.00 10.89
CA PHE A 334 -17.82 -9.02 11.45
C PHE A 334 -18.84 -8.42 12.44
N ARG A 335 -18.41 -7.52 13.31
CA ARG A 335 -19.27 -6.88 14.29
C ARG A 335 -20.39 -6.04 13.65
N LYS A 336 -20.14 -5.41 12.51
CA LYS A 336 -21.15 -4.64 11.77
C LYS A 336 -22.20 -5.51 11.06
N LYS A 337 -21.90 -6.79 10.79
CA LYS A 337 -22.86 -7.74 10.19
C LYS A 337 -23.78 -8.43 11.20
N ALA A 338 -23.61 -8.19 12.50
CA ALA A 338 -24.30 -8.89 13.57
C ALA A 338 -25.57 -8.21 14.19
N PRO A 339 -26.03 -7.00 13.85
CA PRO A 339 -27.31 -6.53 14.39
C PRO A 339 -28.45 -6.93 13.43
N GLY A 340 -29.20 -7.98 13.81
CA GLY A 340 -30.53 -8.24 13.24
C GLY A 340 -30.82 -9.62 12.66
N GLN A 341 -30.21 -10.68 13.16
CA GLN A 341 -30.78 -12.02 12.97
C GLN A 341 -31.23 -12.58 14.33
N SER A 342 -32.38 -12.08 14.83
CA SER A 342 -33.19 -12.86 15.72
C SER A 342 -33.61 -14.13 14.99
N LEU A 343 -33.19 -15.25 15.54
CA LEU A 343 -33.68 -16.57 15.24
C LEU A 343 -35.21 -16.58 15.35
N ASN A 344 -35.90 -16.82 14.25
CA ASN A 344 -37.21 -17.46 14.22
C ASN A 344 -37.14 -18.62 13.24
#